data_e4249da3eb554524872acdb2c4d9b44c
#
_entry.id   e4249da3eb554524872acdb2c4d9b44c
#
_cell.length_a   1.000
_cell.length_b   1.000
_cell.length_c   1.000
_cell.angle_alpha   90.00
_cell.angle_beta   90.00
_cell.angle_gamma   90.00
#
_symmetry.space_group_name_H-M   'P 1'
#
loop_
_entity.id
_entity.type
_entity.pdbx_description
1 polymer ?
#
loop_
_entity_poly.entity_id
_entity_poly.type
_entity_poly.pdbx_seq_one_letter_code
_entity_poly.pdbx_strand_id
1 'polypeptide(L)'
;MVWCGQKENGITFVAIAPQIVQPTHLIWFSPRSTYSFASMYGILVLYLVTNFELEKILEKSIIILSLLLIVFQAQKFIKTEKDRYILNKNDKNITLQIIKQIENYEKQTGNRISCISWYQDGKPNYTYNGIFVTSDMNVKCYSSDWSTIEILKYYLKRNIKLEKKNQELDEEFKNKNWDDFNFEQLVFDNNKLNFCNY
;
A
#
# COMPACT_ATOMS: atom_id res chain seq x y z
N MET A 1 40.33 -2.24 28.63
CA MET A 1 39.03 -1.54 28.50
C MET A 1 38.90 -1.04 27.06
N VAL A 2 38.77 -1.94 26.11
CA VAL A 2 38.65 -1.67 24.68
C VAL A 2 37.77 -2.80 24.16
N TRP A 3 36.59 -2.50 23.63
CA TRP A 3 35.68 -3.39 22.89
C TRP A 3 34.22 -3.06 23.14
N CYS A 4 33.81 -1.84 22.80
CA CYS A 4 32.36 -1.57 22.67
C CYS A 4 31.97 -0.83 21.36
N GLY A 5 32.94 -0.28 20.61
CA GLY A 5 32.68 0.55 19.44
C GLY A 5 32.44 -0.16 18.09
N GLN A 6 32.76 -1.45 17.98
CA GLN A 6 32.67 -2.15 16.68
C GLN A 6 31.36 -2.90 16.44
N LYS A 7 30.58 -3.19 17.49
CA LYS A 7 29.30 -3.92 17.32
C LYS A 7 28.16 -3.03 16.81
N GLU A 8 28.15 -1.75 17.13
CA GLU A 8 27.05 -0.85 16.80
C GLU A 8 26.99 -0.49 15.30
N ASN A 9 28.16 -0.31 14.69
CA ASN A 9 28.27 -0.06 13.25
C ASN A 9 27.81 -1.26 12.40
N GLY A 10 28.00 -2.48 12.90
CA GLY A 10 27.58 -3.71 12.23
C GLY A 10 26.06 -3.86 12.15
N ILE A 11 25.35 -3.52 13.22
CA ILE A 11 23.89 -3.67 13.28
C ILE A 11 23.18 -2.66 12.34
N THR A 12 23.70 -1.42 12.29
CA THR A 12 23.20 -0.39 11.36
C THR A 12 23.38 -0.83 9.92
N PHE A 13 24.56 -1.37 9.59
CA PHE A 13 24.86 -1.85 8.24
C PHE A 13 23.98 -3.03 7.84
N VAL A 14 23.71 -3.97 8.74
CA VAL A 14 22.83 -5.13 8.49
C VAL A 14 21.38 -4.69 8.25
N ALA A 15 20.91 -3.66 8.93
CA ALA A 15 19.54 -3.15 8.73
C ALA A 15 19.35 -2.46 7.36
N ILE A 16 20.42 -1.86 6.81
CA ILE A 16 20.39 -1.15 5.52
C ILE A 16 20.84 -2.05 4.35
N ALA A 17 21.67 -3.06 4.63
CA ALA A 17 22.30 -3.89 3.61
C ALA A 17 21.31 -4.45 2.57
N PRO A 18 20.10 -4.96 2.92
CA PRO A 18 19.14 -5.45 1.94
C PRO A 18 18.70 -4.37 0.94
N GLN A 19 18.72 -3.10 1.32
CA GLN A 19 18.30 -2.00 0.46
C GLN A 19 19.43 -1.47 -0.41
N ILE A 20 20.67 -1.56 0.08
CA ILE A 20 21.87 -1.15 -0.68
C ILE A 20 22.16 -2.12 -1.83
N VAL A 21 21.84 -3.40 -1.64
CA VAL A 21 22.09 -4.46 -2.65
C VAL A 21 21.01 -4.48 -3.75
N GLN A 22 19.87 -3.85 -3.54
CA GLN A 22 18.83 -3.79 -4.55
C GLN A 22 19.14 -2.73 -5.62
N PRO A 23 18.81 -2.98 -6.90
CA PRO A 23 18.86 -1.96 -7.94
C PRO A 23 18.08 -0.71 -7.51
N THR A 24 18.57 0.48 -7.84
CA THR A 24 18.04 1.76 -7.36
C THR A 24 16.55 1.96 -7.66
N HIS A 25 16.02 1.37 -8.72
CA HIS A 25 14.60 1.41 -9.09
C HIS A 25 13.72 0.46 -8.26
N LEU A 26 14.33 -0.45 -7.49
CA LEU A 26 13.64 -1.37 -6.57
C LEU A 26 13.80 -0.97 -5.09
N ILE A 27 14.52 0.13 -4.82
CA ILE A 27 14.67 0.63 -3.45
C ILE A 27 13.34 1.25 -3.02
N TRP A 28 12.63 0.51 -2.20
CA TRP A 28 11.32 0.91 -1.69
C TRP A 28 11.42 1.24 -0.20
N PHE A 29 11.46 2.52 0.12
CA PHE A 29 11.40 2.97 1.52
C PHE A 29 9.95 2.94 2.02
N SER A 30 9.52 1.78 2.45
CA SER A 30 8.22 1.68 3.14
C SER A 30 8.35 2.09 4.62
N PRO A 31 7.29 2.55 5.26
CA PRO A 31 7.30 2.77 6.71
C PRO A 31 7.74 1.53 7.49
N ARG A 32 7.43 0.34 7.00
CA ARG A 32 7.84 -0.94 7.63
C ARG A 32 9.35 -1.15 7.59
N SER A 33 10.00 -0.82 6.49
CA SER A 33 11.46 -0.95 6.36
C SER A 33 12.24 0.09 7.17
N THR A 34 11.60 1.21 7.54
CA THR A 34 12.23 2.29 8.30
C THR A 34 12.03 2.17 9.83
N TYR A 35 11.19 1.25 10.30
CA TYR A 35 10.97 1.03 11.75
C TYR A 35 12.24 0.70 12.51
N SER A 36 13.07 -0.18 11.96
CA SER A 36 14.35 -0.56 12.56
C SER A 36 15.28 0.64 12.72
N PHE A 37 15.27 1.55 11.74
CA PHE A 37 16.03 2.79 11.75
C PHE A 37 15.57 3.74 12.85
N ALA A 38 14.26 3.95 12.97
CA ALA A 38 13.69 4.83 13.98
C ALA A 38 14.00 4.31 15.39
N SER A 39 13.91 3.00 15.60
CA SER A 39 14.25 2.35 16.88
C SER A 39 15.73 2.52 17.24
N MET A 40 16.62 2.31 16.28
CA MET A 40 18.07 2.50 16.50
C MET A 40 18.43 3.97 16.80
N TYR A 41 17.78 4.91 16.10
CA TYR A 41 17.97 6.34 16.37
C TYR A 41 17.52 6.70 17.79
N GLY A 42 16.39 6.17 18.23
CA GLY A 42 15.90 6.35 19.59
C GLY A 42 16.89 5.81 20.66
N ILE A 43 17.42 4.60 20.44
CA ILE A 43 18.41 3.99 21.33
C ILE A 43 19.71 4.81 21.34
N LEU A 44 20.18 5.28 20.16
CA LEU A 44 21.39 6.10 20.07
C LEU A 44 21.23 7.42 20.83
N VAL A 45 20.09 8.11 20.65
CA VAL A 45 19.81 9.36 21.40
C VAL A 45 19.76 9.10 22.89
N LEU A 46 19.09 8.04 23.32
CA LEU A 46 19.03 7.64 24.73
C LEU A 46 20.45 7.37 25.28
N TYR A 47 21.26 6.61 24.54
CA TYR A 47 22.64 6.29 24.92
C TYR A 47 23.50 7.55 25.06
N LEU A 48 23.39 8.49 24.11
CA LEU A 48 24.11 9.76 24.16
C LEU A 48 23.71 10.60 25.40
N VAL A 49 22.43 10.71 25.67
CA VAL A 49 21.92 11.48 26.83
C VAL A 49 22.31 10.85 28.17
N THR A 50 22.36 9.50 28.25
CA THR A 50 22.65 8.81 29.52
C THR A 50 24.13 8.61 29.83
N ASN A 51 25.01 8.58 28.81
CA ASN A 51 26.41 8.25 29.00
C ASN A 51 27.38 9.43 28.82
N PHE A 52 26.91 10.55 28.30
CA PHE A 52 27.73 11.75 28.16
C PHE A 52 27.24 12.82 29.15
N GLU A 53 28.15 13.45 29.88
CA GLU A 53 27.89 14.63 30.70
C GLU A 53 27.67 15.84 29.77
N LEU A 54 26.43 15.93 29.22
CA LEU A 54 26.03 17.05 28.38
C LEU A 54 25.78 18.28 29.26
N GLU A 55 26.11 19.45 28.74
CA GLU A 55 25.69 20.69 29.38
C GLU A 55 24.16 20.69 29.52
N LYS A 56 23.62 21.12 30.67
CA LYS A 56 22.18 21.13 31.01
C LYS A 56 21.31 21.80 29.95
N ILE A 57 21.87 22.76 29.20
CA ILE A 57 21.16 23.45 28.11
C ILE A 57 21.01 22.52 26.91
N LEU A 58 22.07 21.78 26.56
CA LEU A 58 22.07 20.85 25.43
C LEU A 58 21.12 19.67 25.70
N GLU A 59 21.16 19.11 26.91
CA GLU A 59 20.23 18.04 27.33
C GLU A 59 18.77 18.46 27.19
N LYS A 60 18.41 19.63 27.70
CA LYS A 60 17.05 20.16 27.57
C LYS A 60 16.64 20.42 26.12
N SER A 61 17.56 20.91 25.30
CA SER A 61 17.32 21.15 23.87
C SER A 61 17.05 19.86 23.12
N ILE A 62 17.79 18.78 23.41
CA ILE A 62 17.58 17.45 22.82
C ILE A 62 16.21 16.89 23.21
N ILE A 63 15.83 17.02 24.48
CA ILE A 63 14.52 16.56 24.96
C ILE A 63 13.37 17.33 24.27
N ILE A 64 13.46 18.66 24.19
CA ILE A 64 12.44 19.46 23.51
C ILE A 64 12.33 19.10 22.03
N LEU A 65 13.45 18.99 21.34
CA LEU A 65 13.47 18.60 19.92
C LEU A 65 12.86 17.21 19.71
N SER A 66 13.20 16.25 20.57
CA SER A 66 12.65 14.90 20.52
C SER A 66 11.11 14.90 20.73
N LEU A 67 10.60 15.70 21.68
CA LEU A 67 9.17 15.85 21.89
C LEU A 67 8.47 16.47 20.69
N LEU A 68 9.06 17.51 20.08
CA LEU A 68 8.52 18.12 18.86
C LEU A 68 8.47 17.11 17.70
N LEU A 69 9.50 16.29 17.52
CA LEU A 69 9.53 15.25 16.52
C LEU A 69 8.43 14.18 16.76
N ILE A 70 8.23 13.77 18.00
CA ILE A 70 7.17 12.82 18.37
C ILE A 70 5.79 13.40 18.03
N VAL A 71 5.52 14.66 18.38
CA VAL A 71 4.25 15.31 18.05
C VAL A 71 4.03 15.39 16.55
N PHE A 72 5.06 15.78 15.81
CA PHE A 72 4.98 15.85 14.35
C PHE A 72 4.72 14.47 13.70
N GLN A 73 5.38 13.43 14.18
CA GLN A 73 5.15 12.06 13.71
C GLN A 73 3.76 11.56 14.07
N ALA A 74 3.29 11.85 15.26
CA ALA A 74 1.93 11.49 15.69
C ALA A 74 0.86 12.14 14.80
N GLN A 75 1.01 13.41 14.44
CA GLN A 75 0.09 14.08 13.51
C GLN A 75 0.07 13.45 12.12
N LYS A 76 1.25 13.10 11.58
CA LYS A 76 1.34 12.39 10.30
C LYS A 76 0.68 11.01 10.36
N PHE A 77 0.92 10.28 11.45
CA PHE A 77 0.32 8.97 11.68
C PHE A 77 -1.21 9.05 11.70
N ILE A 78 -1.77 9.98 12.49
CA ILE A 78 -3.23 10.18 12.60
C ILE A 78 -3.82 10.48 11.21
N LYS A 79 -3.16 11.35 10.42
CA LYS A 79 -3.62 11.65 9.06
C LYS A 79 -3.59 10.41 8.18
N THR A 80 -2.50 9.65 8.19
CA THR A 80 -2.36 8.43 7.39
C THR A 80 -3.41 7.39 7.74
N GLU A 81 -3.71 7.18 9.03
CA GLU A 81 -4.74 6.24 9.47
C GLU A 81 -6.16 6.71 9.09
N LYS A 82 -6.42 8.02 9.15
CA LYS A 82 -7.69 8.59 8.66
C LYS A 82 -7.86 8.36 7.16
N ASP A 83 -6.82 8.61 6.38
CA ASP A 83 -6.82 8.40 4.93
C ASP A 83 -7.04 6.91 4.62
N ARG A 84 -6.39 6.00 5.35
CA ARG A 84 -6.58 4.55 5.24
C ARG A 84 -8.00 4.11 5.56
N TYR A 85 -8.62 4.69 6.59
CA TYR A 85 -10.02 4.39 6.91
C TYR A 85 -10.96 4.78 5.75
N ILE A 86 -10.77 5.96 5.16
CA ILE A 86 -11.56 6.44 4.02
C ILE A 86 -11.35 5.53 2.81
N LEU A 87 -10.10 5.18 2.51
CA LEU A 87 -9.74 4.27 1.42
C LEU A 87 -10.43 2.92 1.59
N ASN A 88 -10.31 2.29 2.75
CA ASN A 88 -10.94 0.98 3.02
C ASN A 88 -12.47 1.04 2.90
N LYS A 89 -13.09 2.16 3.29
CA LYS A 89 -14.54 2.36 3.14
C LYS A 89 -14.93 2.43 1.67
N ASN A 90 -14.17 3.16 0.85
CA ASN A 90 -14.41 3.29 -0.58
C ASN A 90 -14.19 1.94 -1.29
N ASP A 91 -13.11 1.26 -1.00
CA ASP A 91 -12.82 -0.09 -1.51
C ASP A 91 -13.95 -1.07 -1.21
N LYS A 92 -14.45 -1.06 0.02
CA LYS A 92 -15.59 -1.90 0.41
C LYS A 92 -16.85 -1.56 -0.40
N ASN A 93 -17.15 -0.27 -0.57
CA ASN A 93 -18.32 0.15 -1.32
C ASN A 93 -18.25 -0.29 -2.78
N ILE A 94 -17.10 -0.11 -3.42
CA ILE A 94 -16.87 -0.55 -4.81
C ILE A 94 -16.95 -2.07 -4.90
N THR A 95 -16.33 -2.79 -3.96
CA THR A 95 -16.42 -4.25 -3.90
C THR A 95 -17.87 -4.72 -3.90
N LEU A 96 -18.71 -4.15 -3.04
CA LEU A 96 -20.12 -4.54 -2.95
C LEU A 96 -20.88 -4.24 -4.25
N GLN A 97 -20.54 -3.16 -4.95
CA GLN A 97 -21.14 -2.86 -6.26
C GLN A 97 -20.70 -3.88 -7.31
N ILE A 98 -19.42 -4.25 -7.37
CA ILE A 98 -18.91 -5.28 -8.29
C ILE A 98 -19.59 -6.62 -8.01
N ILE A 99 -19.67 -7.04 -6.76
CA ILE A 99 -20.32 -8.29 -6.37
C ILE A 99 -21.78 -8.31 -6.81
N LYS A 100 -22.51 -7.22 -6.58
CA LYS A 100 -23.91 -7.09 -7.01
C LYS A 100 -24.06 -7.24 -8.54
N GLN A 101 -23.13 -6.67 -9.31
CA GLN A 101 -23.13 -6.82 -10.77
C GLN A 101 -22.85 -8.27 -11.21
N ILE A 102 -21.89 -8.92 -10.56
CA ILE A 102 -21.59 -10.34 -10.81
C ILE A 102 -22.84 -11.20 -10.52
N GLU A 103 -23.47 -11.01 -9.37
CA GLU A 103 -24.67 -11.77 -8.98
C GLU A 103 -25.84 -11.52 -9.94
N ASN A 104 -26.03 -10.28 -10.39
CA ASN A 104 -27.06 -9.94 -11.37
C ASN A 104 -26.79 -10.62 -12.71
N TYR A 105 -25.56 -10.57 -13.20
CA TYR A 105 -25.17 -11.26 -14.43
C TYR A 105 -25.40 -12.77 -14.34
N GLU A 106 -24.97 -13.40 -13.25
CA GLU A 106 -25.15 -14.83 -13.01
C GLU A 106 -26.63 -15.25 -12.97
N LYS A 107 -27.47 -14.43 -12.36
CA LYS A 107 -28.94 -14.66 -12.31
C LYS A 107 -29.59 -14.54 -13.69
N GLN A 108 -29.14 -13.59 -14.52
CA GLN A 108 -29.72 -13.35 -15.84
C GLN A 108 -29.27 -14.37 -16.87
N THR A 109 -28.02 -14.80 -16.84
CA THR A 109 -27.41 -15.66 -17.86
C THR A 109 -27.34 -17.13 -17.45
N GLY A 110 -27.38 -17.43 -16.16
CA GLY A 110 -27.08 -18.75 -15.62
C GLY A 110 -25.58 -19.09 -15.60
N ASN A 111 -24.72 -18.23 -16.14
CA ASN A 111 -23.28 -18.43 -16.21
C ASN A 111 -22.62 -17.98 -14.92
N ARG A 112 -21.87 -18.86 -14.29
CA ARG A 112 -21.16 -18.54 -13.04
C ARG A 112 -19.75 -18.03 -13.32
N ILE A 113 -19.41 -16.86 -12.81
CA ILE A 113 -18.06 -16.29 -12.96
C ILE A 113 -17.04 -17.11 -12.17
N SER A 114 -16.07 -17.68 -12.86
CA SER A 114 -14.99 -18.50 -12.31
C SER A 114 -13.58 -17.97 -12.63
N CYS A 115 -13.50 -17.03 -13.56
CA CYS A 115 -12.24 -16.45 -14.04
C CYS A 115 -12.33 -14.93 -14.08
N ILE A 116 -11.16 -14.29 -13.94
CA ILE A 116 -11.02 -12.84 -14.09
C ILE A 116 -9.80 -12.52 -14.93
N SER A 117 -9.90 -11.52 -15.81
CA SER A 117 -8.76 -10.84 -16.41
C SER A 117 -8.73 -9.42 -15.92
N TRP A 118 -7.57 -9.00 -15.46
CA TRP A 118 -7.35 -7.68 -14.85
C TRP A 118 -6.64 -6.75 -15.84
N TYR A 119 -7.18 -5.55 -16.01
CA TYR A 119 -6.70 -4.53 -16.94
C TYR A 119 -6.47 -3.21 -16.20
N GLN A 120 -5.85 -2.27 -16.88
CA GLN A 120 -5.71 -0.89 -16.44
C GLN A 120 -6.16 0.06 -17.54
N ASP A 121 -6.72 1.19 -17.14
CA ASP A 121 -7.03 2.29 -18.06
C ASP A 121 -5.75 3.06 -18.47
N GLY A 122 -5.91 4.10 -19.28
CA GLY A 122 -4.78 4.87 -19.80
C GLY A 122 -4.03 5.70 -18.75
N LYS A 123 -4.65 5.99 -17.60
CA LYS A 123 -4.07 6.76 -16.48
C LYS A 123 -4.50 6.21 -15.13
N PRO A 124 -4.08 4.98 -14.80
CA PRO A 124 -4.55 4.35 -13.58
C PRO A 124 -4.16 5.15 -12.34
N ASN A 125 -5.13 5.43 -11.51
CA ASN A 125 -4.91 6.09 -10.23
C ASN A 125 -4.86 5.06 -9.10
N TYR A 126 -3.74 4.96 -8.42
CA TYR A 126 -3.53 3.99 -7.36
C TYR A 126 -4.20 4.35 -6.02
N THR A 127 -4.78 5.54 -5.92
CA THR A 127 -5.50 6.00 -4.73
C THR A 127 -6.74 6.81 -5.09
N TYR A 128 -7.60 7.09 -4.11
CA TYR A 128 -8.73 7.99 -4.32
C TYR A 128 -8.33 9.45 -4.16
N ASN A 129 -9.09 10.35 -4.80
CA ASN A 129 -8.87 11.77 -4.71
C ASN A 129 -8.84 12.27 -3.26
N GLY A 130 -7.84 13.08 -2.93
CA GLY A 130 -7.64 13.61 -1.60
C GLY A 130 -6.94 12.70 -0.60
N ILE A 131 -6.63 11.46 -0.97
CA ILE A 131 -5.85 10.53 -0.15
C ILE A 131 -4.38 10.58 -0.57
N PHE A 132 -3.50 10.72 0.42
CA PHE A 132 -2.06 10.75 0.18
C PHE A 132 -1.47 9.33 0.21
N VAL A 133 -0.83 8.93 -0.88
CA VAL A 133 -0.07 7.68 -0.96
C VAL A 133 1.26 7.84 -0.25
N THR A 134 1.53 6.97 0.71
CA THR A 134 2.83 6.88 1.38
C THR A 134 3.42 5.52 1.07
N SER A 135 4.26 5.47 0.04
CA SER A 135 4.90 4.23 -0.41
C SER A 135 3.85 3.15 -0.80
N ASP A 136 3.80 2.03 -0.06
CA ASP A 136 2.87 0.92 -0.23
C ASP A 136 1.56 1.08 0.58
N MET A 137 1.43 2.19 1.30
CA MET A 137 0.23 2.48 2.09
C MET A 137 -0.75 3.37 1.33
N ASN A 138 -2.02 3.20 1.65
CA ASN A 138 -3.12 3.98 1.05
C ASN A 138 -3.27 3.79 -0.47
N VAL A 139 -3.02 2.56 -0.93
CA VAL A 139 -3.23 2.12 -2.30
C VAL A 139 -4.54 1.36 -2.39
N LYS A 140 -5.34 1.61 -3.43
CA LYS A 140 -6.60 0.91 -3.70
C LYS A 140 -6.37 -0.61 -3.74
N CYS A 141 -7.30 -1.37 -3.19
CA CYS A 141 -7.24 -2.83 -3.20
C CYS A 141 -7.30 -3.43 -4.63
N TYR A 142 -7.83 -2.69 -5.58
CA TYR A 142 -7.94 -3.07 -6.99
C TYR A 142 -6.73 -2.67 -7.85
N SER A 143 -5.71 -2.04 -7.26
CA SER A 143 -4.52 -1.58 -7.99
C SER A 143 -3.61 -2.70 -8.49
N SER A 144 -3.85 -3.94 -8.07
CA SER A 144 -3.14 -5.11 -8.54
C SER A 144 -4.07 -6.30 -8.80
N ASP A 145 -3.68 -7.16 -9.72
CA ASP A 145 -4.43 -8.36 -10.10
C ASP A 145 -4.62 -9.34 -8.94
N TRP A 146 -3.55 -9.62 -8.19
CA TRP A 146 -3.58 -10.56 -7.07
C TRP A 146 -4.51 -10.10 -5.94
N SER A 147 -4.49 -8.81 -5.57
CA SER A 147 -5.36 -8.28 -4.51
C SER A 147 -6.82 -8.26 -4.95
N THR A 148 -7.09 -7.91 -6.20
CA THR A 148 -8.43 -7.96 -6.80
C THR A 148 -9.02 -9.37 -6.71
N ILE A 149 -8.25 -10.39 -7.08
CA ILE A 149 -8.68 -11.79 -7.03
C ILE A 149 -8.99 -12.22 -5.60
N GLU A 150 -8.11 -11.94 -4.66
CA GLU A 150 -8.30 -12.37 -3.27
C GLU A 150 -9.54 -11.71 -2.62
N ILE A 151 -9.82 -10.46 -2.94
CA ILE A 151 -11.03 -9.79 -2.48
C ILE A 151 -12.29 -10.43 -3.09
N LEU A 152 -12.30 -10.69 -4.38
CA LEU A 152 -13.44 -11.34 -5.03
C LEU A 152 -13.65 -12.76 -4.51
N LYS A 153 -12.60 -13.55 -4.29
CA LYS A 153 -12.68 -14.85 -3.64
C LYS A 153 -13.32 -14.77 -2.26
N TYR A 154 -12.88 -13.80 -1.47
CA TYR A 154 -13.40 -13.60 -0.11
C TYR A 154 -14.91 -13.32 -0.09
N TYR A 155 -15.38 -12.39 -0.94
CA TYR A 155 -16.79 -12.00 -0.95
C TYR A 155 -17.69 -13.03 -1.65
N LEU A 156 -17.26 -13.61 -2.76
CA LEU A 156 -18.02 -14.60 -3.52
C LEU A 156 -17.97 -16.03 -2.90
N LYS A 157 -17.10 -16.24 -1.89
CA LYS A 157 -16.90 -17.52 -1.20
C LYS A 157 -16.61 -18.67 -2.16
N ARG A 158 -15.87 -18.42 -3.23
CA ARG A 158 -15.50 -19.41 -4.23
C ARG A 158 -14.13 -19.11 -4.82
N ASN A 159 -13.53 -20.13 -5.45
CA ASN A 159 -12.24 -19.97 -6.14
C ASN A 159 -12.45 -19.24 -7.46
N ILE A 160 -11.62 -18.23 -7.71
CA ILE A 160 -11.56 -17.45 -8.95
C ILE A 160 -10.13 -17.53 -9.46
N LYS A 161 -9.96 -17.78 -10.76
CA LYS A 161 -8.64 -17.89 -11.40
C LYS A 161 -8.32 -16.64 -12.20
N LEU A 162 -7.04 -16.25 -12.20
CA LEU A 162 -6.56 -15.24 -13.12
C LEU A 162 -6.41 -15.83 -14.51
N GLU A 163 -6.94 -15.15 -15.52
CA GLU A 163 -6.76 -15.49 -16.92
C GLU A 163 -6.00 -14.41 -17.68
N LYS A 164 -5.47 -14.80 -18.83
CA LYS A 164 -4.75 -13.88 -19.71
C LYS A 164 -5.69 -12.78 -20.24
N LYS A 165 -5.13 -11.61 -20.44
CA LYS A 165 -5.80 -10.45 -21.06
C LYS A 165 -6.13 -10.76 -22.53
N ASN A 166 -7.25 -10.21 -22.98
CA ASN A 166 -7.54 -10.06 -24.40
C ASN A 166 -6.86 -8.78 -24.90
N GLN A 167 -6.09 -8.85 -25.99
CA GLN A 167 -5.33 -7.70 -26.51
C GLN A 167 -6.23 -6.56 -26.99
N GLU A 168 -7.32 -6.88 -27.70
CA GLU A 168 -8.26 -5.87 -28.20
C GLU A 168 -8.91 -5.09 -27.05
N LEU A 169 -9.32 -5.80 -25.99
CA LEU A 169 -9.93 -5.18 -24.83
C LEU A 169 -8.90 -4.40 -23.99
N ASP A 170 -7.64 -4.85 -23.95
CA ASP A 170 -6.54 -4.12 -23.28
C ASP A 170 -6.26 -2.78 -23.98
N GLU A 171 -6.28 -2.75 -25.31
CA GLU A 171 -6.13 -1.51 -26.09
C GLU A 171 -7.35 -0.59 -25.93
N GLU A 172 -8.56 -1.14 -25.91
CA GLU A 172 -9.78 -0.38 -25.67
C GLU A 172 -9.73 0.32 -24.30
N PHE A 173 -9.37 -0.42 -23.25
CA PHE A 173 -9.29 0.13 -21.90
C PHE A 173 -8.18 1.16 -21.75
N LYS A 174 -7.04 0.98 -22.40
CA LYS A 174 -5.94 1.98 -22.41
C LYS A 174 -6.31 3.31 -23.05
N ASN A 175 -7.32 3.30 -23.93
CA ASN A 175 -7.84 4.52 -24.55
C ASN A 175 -8.90 5.22 -23.68
N LYS A 176 -9.35 4.61 -22.62
CA LYS A 176 -10.30 5.18 -21.65
C LYS A 176 -9.55 5.76 -20.45
N ASN A 177 -10.21 6.68 -19.74
CA ASN A 177 -9.71 7.28 -18.52
C ASN A 177 -10.90 7.53 -17.60
N TRP A 178 -10.96 6.83 -16.50
CA TRP A 178 -12.02 6.96 -15.51
C TRP A 178 -11.49 7.61 -14.24
N ASP A 179 -12.11 8.69 -13.80
CA ASP A 179 -11.79 9.33 -12.53
C ASP A 179 -12.40 8.56 -11.34
N ASP A 180 -13.54 7.90 -11.59
CA ASP A 180 -14.31 7.14 -10.59
C ASP A 180 -14.73 5.77 -11.13
N PHE A 181 -15.18 4.90 -10.22
CA PHE A 181 -15.69 3.58 -10.60
C PHE A 181 -16.92 3.70 -11.49
N ASN A 182 -16.86 3.05 -12.66
CA ASN A 182 -17.96 2.95 -13.63
C ASN A 182 -18.21 1.47 -13.97
N PHE A 183 -19.47 1.12 -14.20
CA PHE A 183 -19.83 -0.25 -14.59
C PHE A 183 -19.30 -0.67 -15.96
N GLU A 184 -18.94 0.26 -16.84
CA GLU A 184 -18.23 -0.01 -18.09
C GLU A 184 -16.86 -0.66 -17.90
N GLN A 185 -16.32 -0.57 -16.70
CA GLN A 185 -15.07 -1.25 -16.30
C GLN A 185 -15.26 -2.77 -16.09
N LEU A 186 -16.51 -3.25 -16.08
CA LEU A 186 -16.88 -4.64 -15.89
C LEU A 186 -17.44 -5.22 -17.19
N VAL A 187 -16.64 -5.95 -17.93
CA VAL A 187 -17.09 -6.63 -19.15
C VAL A 187 -17.20 -8.12 -18.89
N PHE A 188 -18.43 -8.63 -18.96
CA PHE A 188 -18.73 -10.03 -18.70
C PHE A 188 -18.71 -10.83 -20.01
N ASP A 189 -18.04 -11.98 -19.98
CA ASP A 189 -17.96 -12.91 -21.10
C ASP A 189 -18.10 -14.35 -20.58
N ASN A 190 -19.29 -14.94 -20.73
CA ASN A 190 -19.62 -16.25 -20.23
C ASN A 190 -19.29 -16.44 -18.73
N ASN A 191 -18.25 -17.20 -18.42
CA ASN A 191 -17.77 -17.46 -17.04
C ASN A 191 -16.61 -16.56 -16.61
N LYS A 192 -16.33 -15.52 -17.40
CA LYS A 192 -15.17 -14.63 -17.21
C LYS A 192 -15.62 -13.20 -16.94
N LEU A 193 -14.98 -12.56 -15.99
CA LEU A 193 -15.04 -11.12 -15.76
C LEU A 193 -13.77 -10.46 -16.25
N ASN A 194 -13.89 -9.53 -17.19
CA ASN A 194 -12.82 -8.62 -17.57
C ASN A 194 -13.01 -7.34 -16.75
N PHE A 195 -12.09 -7.09 -15.84
CA PHE A 195 -12.14 -5.96 -14.91
C PHE A 195 -11.03 -4.97 -15.21
N CYS A 196 -11.38 -3.70 -15.44
CA CYS A 196 -10.45 -2.61 -15.63
C CYS A 196 -10.31 -1.78 -14.35
N ASN A 197 -9.11 -1.67 -13.82
CA ASN A 197 -8.76 -0.73 -12.75
C ASN A 197 -8.55 0.67 -13.35
N TYR A 198 -9.01 1.69 -12.63
CA TYR A 198 -8.96 3.11 -13.00
C TYR A 198 -8.05 3.93 -12.07
#